data_ce33ba5aac13868dc932962c0c113003
#
_entry.id   ce33ba5aac13868dc932962c0c113003
#
_cell.length_a   1.000
_cell.length_b   1.000
_cell.length_c   1.000
_cell.angle_alpha   90.00
_cell.angle_beta   90.00
_cell.angle_gamma   90.00
#
_symmetry.space_group_name_H-M   'P 1'
#
loop_
_entity.id
_entity.type
_entity.pdbx_description
1 polymer ?
#
loop_
_entity_poly.entity_id
_entity_poly.type
_entity_poly.pdbx_seq_one_letter_code
_entity_poly.pdbx_strand_id
1 'polypeptide(L)'
;MSEKKKAKVIMVQGTMSNAGKSFLVAGLCRVFKQDGYKVAPFKSQNMALNSYITKDGLEIGRAQAMQAEAADIEPTVEMNPILLKPTSNVGSQVIVNGEVLGNMKAMDYYANKRKLIPEIQKAFDKLSDEYDIIVIEGAGSPAEINLKDNDIVNMGMAKIAKAPVLLAGDIDRGGVFASLYGTVKLLDEDEQQMIKGLIINKFRGDVEILRPGLSMIEERTGIPVVGVVPLKPLDIDDEDSLSERLNHKEKKGGIDLTVIKLPHISNFTDFNVFEGMDGVSLRYVRDVSLGNRISFSCRERRTPWTIWSGCGSPAWRRRCFAAPGTVFRLWASAAAIRCWATRWRIRTMWSTAELCGAWASYTQ
;
A
#
# COMPACT_ATOMS: atom_id res chain seq x y z
N MET A 1 0.49 -42.44 3.61
CA MET A 1 0.07 -41.02 3.66
C MET A 1 0.80 -40.36 2.49
N SER A 2 0.10 -39.91 1.45
CA SER A 2 0.75 -39.17 0.36
C SER A 2 1.32 -37.86 0.96
N GLU A 3 2.59 -37.59 0.72
CA GLU A 3 3.15 -36.25 1.05
C GLU A 3 2.25 -35.18 0.43
N LYS A 4 1.74 -34.31 1.28
CA LYS A 4 0.91 -33.18 0.85
C LYS A 4 1.79 -32.29 -0.03
N LYS A 5 1.44 -32.13 -1.30
CA LYS A 5 2.22 -31.35 -2.26
C LYS A 5 2.22 -29.88 -1.81
N LYS A 6 3.37 -29.34 -1.43
CA LYS A 6 3.53 -27.91 -1.11
C LYS A 6 3.33 -27.05 -2.36
N ALA A 7 2.85 -25.83 -2.17
CA ALA A 7 2.68 -24.86 -3.24
C ALA A 7 3.96 -24.62 -4.02
N LYS A 8 3.84 -24.40 -5.32
CA LYS A 8 4.91 -23.79 -6.12
C LYS A 8 4.99 -22.29 -5.78
N VAL A 9 6.19 -21.75 -5.87
CA VAL A 9 6.42 -20.36 -5.48
C VAL A 9 7.09 -19.57 -6.60
N ILE A 10 6.79 -18.29 -6.69
CA ILE A 10 7.47 -17.32 -7.54
C ILE A 10 7.50 -15.99 -6.81
N MET A 11 8.59 -15.22 -6.93
CA MET A 11 8.73 -13.95 -6.25
C MET A 11 9.02 -12.82 -7.23
N VAL A 12 8.31 -11.71 -7.07
CA VAL A 12 8.57 -10.47 -7.82
C VAL A 12 9.28 -9.48 -6.90
N GLN A 13 10.49 -9.11 -7.30
CA GLN A 13 11.26 -8.03 -6.67
C GLN A 13 11.38 -6.84 -7.63
N GLY A 14 11.75 -5.68 -7.14
CA GLY A 14 11.90 -4.50 -7.97
C GLY A 14 13.23 -3.81 -7.73
N THR A 15 13.77 -3.13 -8.74
CA THR A 15 14.99 -2.33 -8.60
C THR A 15 14.82 -1.12 -7.69
N MET A 16 13.57 -0.77 -7.35
CA MET A 16 13.22 0.39 -6.51
C MET A 16 11.78 0.28 -5.99
N SER A 17 11.41 1.15 -5.03
CA SER A 17 10.02 1.41 -4.69
C SER A 17 9.27 1.94 -5.92
N ASN A 18 7.96 1.64 -6.01
CA ASN A 18 7.11 2.02 -7.14
C ASN A 18 7.51 1.44 -8.51
N ALA A 19 8.41 0.43 -8.57
CA ALA A 19 8.69 -0.30 -9.82
C ALA A 19 7.48 -1.08 -10.36
N GLY A 20 6.37 -1.12 -9.61
CA GLY A 20 5.12 -1.78 -9.99
C GLY A 20 5.02 -3.23 -9.56
N LYS A 21 5.79 -3.63 -8.53
CA LYS A 21 5.75 -5.00 -7.97
C LYS A 21 4.35 -5.47 -7.64
N SER A 22 3.60 -4.66 -6.88
CA SER A 22 2.26 -5.02 -6.40
C SER A 22 1.29 -5.28 -7.55
N PHE A 23 1.40 -4.48 -8.62
CA PHE A 23 0.63 -4.67 -9.85
C PHE A 23 1.01 -5.96 -10.59
N LEU A 24 2.32 -6.23 -10.73
CA LEU A 24 2.80 -7.45 -11.38
C LEU A 24 2.36 -8.70 -10.61
N VAL A 25 2.41 -8.66 -9.27
CA VAL A 25 1.93 -9.74 -8.42
C VAL A 25 0.43 -9.96 -8.58
N ALA A 26 -0.37 -8.89 -8.57
CA ALA A 26 -1.81 -8.98 -8.83
C ALA A 26 -2.12 -9.59 -10.21
N GLY A 27 -1.39 -9.14 -11.25
CA GLY A 27 -1.50 -9.68 -12.60
C GLY A 27 -1.16 -11.18 -12.67
N LEU A 28 -0.06 -11.61 -12.04
CA LEU A 28 0.32 -13.02 -11.96
C LEU A 28 -0.71 -13.85 -11.19
N CYS A 29 -1.21 -13.34 -10.05
CA CYS A 29 -2.29 -13.99 -9.32
C CYS A 29 -3.52 -14.20 -10.20
N ARG A 30 -3.90 -13.16 -10.98
CA ARG A 30 -5.05 -13.24 -11.89
C ARG A 30 -4.83 -14.24 -13.02
N VAL A 31 -3.66 -14.23 -13.65
CA VAL A 31 -3.32 -15.15 -14.75
C VAL A 31 -3.35 -16.59 -14.25
N PHE A 32 -2.66 -16.91 -13.16
CA PHE A 32 -2.67 -18.27 -12.62
C PHE A 32 -4.06 -18.73 -12.16
N LYS A 33 -4.89 -17.79 -11.63
CA LYS A 33 -6.29 -18.09 -11.33
C LYS A 33 -7.09 -18.44 -12.58
N GLN A 34 -6.89 -17.70 -13.68
CA GLN A 34 -7.54 -17.98 -14.97
C GLN A 34 -7.08 -19.32 -15.57
N ASP A 35 -5.84 -19.72 -15.31
CA ASP A 35 -5.30 -21.04 -15.68
C ASP A 35 -5.82 -22.19 -14.80
N GLY A 36 -6.69 -21.89 -13.81
CA GLY A 36 -7.36 -22.87 -12.96
C GLY A 36 -6.63 -23.24 -11.69
N TYR A 37 -5.54 -22.58 -11.34
CA TYR A 37 -4.82 -22.84 -10.09
C TYR A 37 -5.45 -22.12 -8.89
N LYS A 38 -5.29 -22.70 -7.70
CA LYS A 38 -5.53 -22.00 -6.43
C LYS A 38 -4.30 -21.16 -6.10
N VAL A 39 -4.44 -19.85 -6.13
CA VAL A 39 -3.32 -18.92 -5.98
C VAL A 39 -3.53 -18.02 -4.79
N ALA A 40 -2.46 -17.75 -4.03
CA ALA A 40 -2.44 -16.73 -3.00
C ALA A 40 -1.27 -15.75 -3.19
N PRO A 41 -1.47 -14.46 -2.93
CA PRO A 41 -0.38 -13.51 -2.77
C PRO A 41 0.29 -13.67 -1.41
N PHE A 42 1.55 -13.25 -1.31
CA PHE A 42 2.27 -13.20 -0.04
C PHE A 42 3.26 -12.03 -0.01
N LYS A 43 3.31 -11.33 1.10
CA LYS A 43 4.34 -10.33 1.38
C LYS A 43 4.72 -10.42 2.85
N SER A 44 5.92 -10.87 3.12
CA SER A 44 6.39 -11.13 4.49
C SER A 44 6.25 -9.93 5.42
N GLN A 45 6.62 -8.75 4.91
CA GLN A 45 6.47 -7.47 5.60
C GLN A 45 6.04 -6.39 4.63
N ASN A 46 5.03 -5.63 5.00
CA ASN A 46 4.63 -4.42 4.29
C ASN A 46 4.85 -3.17 5.13
N MET A 47 5.15 -2.05 4.48
CA MET A 47 5.20 -0.73 5.13
C MET A 47 4.23 0.18 4.39
N ALA A 48 3.04 0.36 4.94
CA ALA A 48 1.99 1.14 4.32
C ALA A 48 1.10 1.84 5.35
N LEU A 49 0.56 2.99 4.99
CA LEU A 49 -0.44 3.70 5.80
C LEU A 49 -1.86 3.20 5.49
N ASN A 50 -2.11 2.76 4.25
CA ASN A 50 -3.36 2.14 3.86
C ASN A 50 -3.38 0.67 4.27
N SER A 51 -4.46 0.28 4.91
CA SER A 51 -4.69 -1.09 5.37
C SER A 51 -6.09 -1.57 5.02
N TYR A 52 -6.27 -2.85 5.11
CA TYR A 52 -7.54 -3.55 4.95
C TYR A 52 -7.82 -4.36 6.22
N ILE A 53 -9.09 -4.47 6.60
CA ILE A 53 -9.52 -5.31 7.71
C ILE A 53 -10.15 -6.58 7.13
N THR A 54 -9.58 -7.72 7.48
CA THR A 54 -10.10 -9.04 7.06
C THR A 54 -11.44 -9.34 7.72
N LYS A 55 -12.13 -10.38 7.25
CA LYS A 55 -13.41 -10.82 7.85
C LYS A 55 -13.29 -11.14 9.35
N ASP A 56 -12.12 -11.61 9.77
CA ASP A 56 -11.82 -11.95 11.17
C ASP A 56 -11.45 -10.71 12.01
N GLY A 57 -11.50 -9.51 11.44
CA GLY A 57 -11.17 -8.25 12.14
C GLY A 57 -9.68 -7.97 12.25
N LEU A 58 -8.83 -8.69 11.51
CA LEU A 58 -7.37 -8.57 11.51
C LEU A 58 -6.90 -7.58 10.44
N GLU A 59 -5.78 -6.90 10.67
CA GLU A 59 -5.29 -5.83 9.81
C GLU A 59 -4.15 -6.31 8.90
N ILE A 60 -4.27 -6.07 7.58
CA ILE A 60 -3.25 -6.36 6.57
C ILE A 60 -3.00 -5.15 5.66
N GLY A 61 -1.93 -5.19 4.85
CA GLY A 61 -1.66 -4.19 3.82
C GLY A 61 -2.73 -4.17 2.73
N ARG A 62 -3.12 -2.97 2.27
CA ARG A 62 -4.14 -2.80 1.21
C ARG A 62 -3.74 -3.49 -0.09
N ALA A 63 -2.45 -3.46 -0.44
CA ALA A 63 -1.96 -4.10 -1.66
C ALA A 63 -2.21 -5.62 -1.66
N GLN A 64 -2.04 -6.31 -0.52
CA GLN A 64 -2.27 -7.75 -0.43
C GLN A 64 -3.77 -8.09 -0.51
N ALA A 65 -4.64 -7.21 0.00
CA ALA A 65 -6.09 -7.37 -0.19
C ALA A 65 -6.45 -7.27 -1.69
N MET A 66 -5.95 -6.27 -2.40
CA MET A 66 -6.15 -6.12 -3.85
C MET A 66 -5.60 -7.32 -4.64
N GLN A 67 -4.45 -7.86 -4.25
CA GLN A 67 -3.87 -9.05 -4.87
C GLN A 67 -4.71 -10.32 -4.62
N ALA A 68 -5.30 -10.45 -3.43
CA ALA A 68 -6.24 -11.53 -3.10
C ALA A 68 -7.53 -11.40 -3.92
N GLU A 69 -8.07 -10.20 -4.07
CA GLU A 69 -9.19 -9.91 -4.96
C GLU A 69 -8.88 -10.29 -6.42
N ALA A 70 -7.67 -9.99 -6.91
CA ALA A 70 -7.23 -10.41 -8.24
C ALA A 70 -7.19 -11.94 -8.41
N ALA A 71 -6.85 -12.67 -7.35
CA ALA A 71 -6.87 -14.13 -7.29
C ALA A 71 -8.29 -14.70 -7.05
N ASP A 72 -9.29 -13.85 -6.86
CA ASP A 72 -10.67 -14.23 -6.51
C ASP A 72 -10.75 -15.08 -5.22
N ILE A 73 -10.05 -14.62 -4.18
CA ILE A 73 -10.04 -15.21 -2.85
C ILE A 73 -10.20 -14.14 -1.78
N GLU A 74 -10.69 -14.55 -0.60
CA GLU A 74 -10.77 -13.68 0.55
C GLU A 74 -9.39 -13.34 1.10
N PRO A 75 -9.12 -12.07 1.41
CA PRO A 75 -7.89 -11.68 2.06
C PRO A 75 -7.77 -12.26 3.47
N THR A 76 -6.64 -12.87 3.78
CA THR A 76 -6.33 -13.42 5.11
C THR A 76 -5.05 -12.83 5.68
N VAL A 77 -4.89 -12.90 6.98
CA VAL A 77 -3.73 -12.30 7.67
C VAL A 77 -2.42 -12.95 7.28
N GLU A 78 -2.44 -14.22 6.91
CA GLU A 78 -1.26 -14.96 6.47
C GLU A 78 -0.63 -14.38 5.21
N MET A 79 -1.41 -13.69 4.37
CA MET A 79 -0.91 -13.04 3.15
C MET A 79 0.04 -11.86 3.44
N ASN A 80 -0.07 -11.26 4.64
CA ASN A 80 0.82 -10.19 5.10
C ASN A 80 0.99 -10.24 6.63
N PRO A 81 1.83 -11.17 7.14
CA PRO A 81 1.99 -11.39 8.57
C PRO A 81 2.58 -10.20 9.32
N ILE A 82 3.35 -9.33 8.66
CA ILE A 82 3.95 -8.16 9.30
C ILE A 82 3.55 -6.89 8.53
N LEU A 83 2.92 -5.96 9.23
CA LEU A 83 2.58 -4.65 8.70
C LEU A 83 3.17 -3.55 9.58
N LEU A 84 3.93 -2.65 8.96
CA LEU A 84 4.48 -1.46 9.61
C LEU A 84 3.67 -0.24 9.18
N LYS A 85 3.17 0.52 10.15
CA LYS A 85 2.51 1.79 9.89
C LYS A 85 3.35 2.93 10.44
N PRO A 86 3.99 3.73 9.56
CA PRO A 86 4.78 4.87 10.00
C PRO A 86 3.96 5.83 10.88
N THR A 87 4.42 6.10 12.09
CA THR A 87 3.80 7.04 13.03
C THR A 87 4.57 8.36 13.11
N SER A 88 5.86 8.33 12.77
CA SER A 88 6.77 9.48 12.72
C SER A 88 7.90 9.21 11.72
N ASN A 89 8.82 10.16 11.57
CA ASN A 89 10.00 9.98 10.70
C ASN A 89 10.95 8.87 11.18
N VAL A 90 10.85 8.46 12.45
CA VAL A 90 11.80 7.51 13.08
C VAL A 90 11.11 6.36 13.80
N GLY A 91 9.81 6.16 13.62
CA GLY A 91 9.07 5.11 14.31
C GLY A 91 7.84 4.64 13.56
N SER A 92 7.49 3.39 13.80
CA SER A 92 6.31 2.74 13.23
C SER A 92 5.54 1.97 14.28
N GLN A 93 4.23 1.88 14.10
CA GLN A 93 3.43 0.88 14.77
C GLN A 93 3.65 -0.45 14.05
N VAL A 94 4.07 -1.45 14.80
CA VAL A 94 4.31 -2.81 14.33
C VAL A 94 3.05 -3.64 14.56
N ILE A 95 2.55 -4.26 13.52
CA ILE A 95 1.40 -5.17 13.52
C ILE A 95 1.93 -6.54 13.10
N VAL A 96 1.63 -7.56 13.89
CA VAL A 96 2.04 -8.94 13.64
C VAL A 96 0.78 -9.80 13.62
N ASN A 97 0.60 -10.58 12.56
CA ASN A 97 -0.57 -11.43 12.35
C ASN A 97 -1.90 -10.66 12.53
N GLY A 98 -1.92 -9.41 12.05
CA GLY A 98 -3.11 -8.55 12.07
C GLY A 98 -3.38 -7.81 13.40
N GLU A 99 -2.59 -8.06 14.44
CA GLU A 99 -2.73 -7.46 15.76
C GLU A 99 -1.57 -6.50 16.08
N VAL A 100 -1.88 -5.43 16.80
CA VAL A 100 -0.88 -4.41 17.18
C VAL A 100 0.06 -4.96 18.24
N LEU A 101 1.33 -5.19 17.87
CA LEU A 101 2.39 -5.54 18.82
C LEU A 101 2.84 -4.32 19.65
N GLY A 102 2.91 -3.15 19.04
CA GLY A 102 3.32 -1.91 19.71
C GLY A 102 3.97 -0.89 18.77
N ASN A 103 4.40 0.25 19.33
CA ASN A 103 5.17 1.24 18.61
C ASN A 103 6.66 1.00 18.85
N MET A 104 7.44 0.97 17.76
CA MET A 104 8.89 0.77 17.82
C MET A 104 9.61 1.85 17.04
N LYS A 105 10.79 2.26 17.50
CA LYS A 105 11.73 3.06 16.71
C LYS A 105 12.32 2.20 15.59
N ALA A 106 12.68 2.85 14.48
CA ALA A 106 13.22 2.13 13.33
C ALA A 106 14.47 1.30 13.68
N MET A 107 15.37 1.82 14.50
CA MET A 107 16.58 1.10 14.94
C MET A 107 16.24 -0.13 15.79
N ASP A 108 15.29 -0.01 16.72
CA ASP A 108 14.88 -1.11 17.59
C ASP A 108 14.18 -2.21 16.77
N TYR A 109 13.35 -1.81 15.81
CA TYR A 109 12.73 -2.74 14.88
C TYR A 109 13.78 -3.46 14.04
N TYR A 110 14.72 -2.72 13.43
CA TYR A 110 15.77 -3.29 12.59
C TYR A 110 16.61 -4.33 13.35
N ALA A 111 16.99 -4.04 14.60
CA ALA A 111 17.76 -4.96 15.43
C ALA A 111 16.98 -6.26 15.78
N ASN A 112 15.67 -6.19 15.83
CA ASN A 112 14.82 -7.29 16.32
C ASN A 112 13.99 -7.99 15.23
N LYS A 113 13.93 -7.46 14.01
CA LYS A 113 13.01 -7.98 12.98
C LYS A 113 13.24 -9.45 12.58
N ARG A 114 14.48 -9.96 12.73
CA ARG A 114 14.75 -11.40 12.50
C ARG A 114 14.02 -12.33 13.48
N LYS A 115 13.64 -11.83 14.66
CA LYS A 115 12.82 -12.59 15.61
C LYS A 115 11.40 -12.86 15.10
N LEU A 116 10.98 -12.15 14.05
CA LEU A 116 9.67 -12.34 13.40
C LEU A 116 9.69 -13.40 12.29
N ILE A 117 10.88 -13.95 11.95
CA ILE A 117 10.99 -15.02 10.93
C ILE A 117 10.09 -16.22 11.22
N PRO A 118 9.97 -16.72 12.47
CA PRO A 118 9.06 -17.83 12.76
C PRO A 118 7.59 -17.52 12.41
N GLU A 119 7.13 -16.28 12.65
CA GLU A 119 5.77 -15.87 12.30
C GLU A 119 5.57 -15.80 10.79
N ILE A 120 6.58 -15.27 10.06
CA ILE A 120 6.59 -15.24 8.60
C ILE A 120 6.51 -16.66 8.04
N GLN A 121 7.32 -17.57 8.58
CA GLN A 121 7.40 -18.95 8.11
C GLN A 121 6.11 -19.71 8.39
N LYS A 122 5.52 -19.54 9.57
CA LYS A 122 4.23 -20.12 9.93
C LYS A 122 3.12 -19.68 8.99
N ALA A 123 3.03 -18.38 8.69
CA ALA A 123 2.05 -17.83 7.75
C ALA A 123 2.26 -18.38 6.34
N PHE A 124 3.52 -18.39 5.87
CA PHE A 124 3.89 -18.92 4.56
C PHE A 124 3.58 -20.42 4.43
N ASP A 125 3.93 -21.22 5.45
CA ASP A 125 3.67 -22.66 5.45
C ASP A 125 2.18 -22.98 5.40
N LYS A 126 1.35 -22.21 6.15
CA LYS A 126 -0.11 -22.38 6.09
C LYS A 126 -0.64 -22.14 4.67
N LEU A 127 -0.26 -21.04 4.01
CA LEU A 127 -0.66 -20.79 2.63
C LEU A 127 -0.11 -21.86 1.69
N SER A 128 1.14 -22.33 1.89
CA SER A 128 1.75 -23.36 1.08
C SER A 128 1.04 -24.72 1.17
N ASP A 129 0.31 -24.97 2.24
CA ASP A 129 -0.51 -26.17 2.42
C ASP A 129 -1.91 -26.06 1.79
N GLU A 130 -2.39 -24.84 1.55
CA GLU A 130 -3.76 -24.58 1.10
C GLU A 130 -3.85 -24.26 -0.40
N TYR A 131 -2.79 -23.68 -0.99
CA TYR A 131 -2.77 -23.19 -2.37
C TYR A 131 -1.82 -23.99 -3.26
N ASP A 132 -2.04 -23.90 -4.57
CA ASP A 132 -1.17 -24.54 -5.56
C ASP A 132 0.04 -23.66 -5.89
N ILE A 133 -0.17 -22.33 -5.89
CA ILE A 133 0.87 -21.34 -6.23
C ILE A 133 0.80 -20.20 -5.21
N ILE A 134 1.98 -19.77 -4.75
CA ILE A 134 2.14 -18.53 -3.98
C ILE A 134 2.96 -17.53 -4.80
N VAL A 135 2.41 -16.34 -5.01
CA VAL A 135 3.11 -15.23 -5.65
C VAL A 135 3.58 -14.26 -4.58
N ILE A 136 4.91 -14.20 -4.39
CA ILE A 136 5.53 -13.40 -3.32
C ILE A 136 5.90 -12.02 -3.85
N GLU A 137 5.61 -10.98 -3.09
CA GLU A 137 6.04 -9.61 -3.35
C GLU A 137 7.21 -9.21 -2.46
N GLY A 138 8.28 -8.68 -3.06
CA GLY A 138 9.37 -8.03 -2.33
C GLY A 138 9.05 -6.59 -1.91
N ALA A 139 9.91 -5.98 -1.12
CA ALA A 139 9.75 -4.60 -0.65
C ALA A 139 10.97 -3.75 -1.01
N GLY A 140 10.75 -2.52 -1.51
CA GLY A 140 11.86 -1.64 -1.94
C GLY A 140 12.71 -2.27 -3.03
N SER A 141 14.01 -2.35 -2.79
CA SER A 141 15.01 -2.96 -3.67
C SER A 141 15.87 -3.98 -2.92
N PRO A 142 16.23 -5.13 -3.53
CA PRO A 142 17.21 -6.05 -2.94
C PRO A 142 18.63 -5.48 -2.94
N ALA A 143 18.88 -4.41 -3.69
CA ALA A 143 20.19 -3.74 -3.78
C ALA A 143 20.49 -2.80 -2.60
N GLU A 144 19.62 -2.76 -1.59
CA GLU A 144 19.89 -2.03 -0.35
C GLU A 144 20.88 -2.81 0.54
N ILE A 145 22.14 -2.88 0.08
CA ILE A 145 23.19 -3.73 0.64
C ILE A 145 23.50 -3.45 2.11
N ASN A 146 23.26 -2.21 2.57
CA ASN A 146 23.39 -1.79 3.96
C ASN A 146 22.32 -2.40 4.89
N LEU A 147 21.24 -2.97 4.35
CA LEU A 147 20.15 -3.60 5.10
C LEU A 147 20.13 -5.13 4.98
N LYS A 148 21.10 -5.70 4.25
CA LYS A 148 21.12 -7.10 3.83
C LYS A 148 21.13 -8.10 4.99
N ASP A 149 21.92 -7.84 6.04
CA ASP A 149 22.09 -8.78 7.16
C ASP A 149 20.78 -9.14 7.87
N ASN A 150 19.82 -8.25 7.84
CA ASN A 150 18.50 -8.44 8.46
C ASN A 150 17.38 -8.47 7.42
N ASP A 151 17.68 -8.83 6.15
CA ASP A 151 16.64 -8.91 5.13
C ASP A 151 15.68 -10.07 5.40
N ILE A 152 14.41 -9.74 5.49
CA ILE A 152 13.28 -10.68 5.62
C ILE A 152 12.24 -10.47 4.52
N VAL A 153 12.53 -9.59 3.54
CA VAL A 153 11.52 -9.12 2.55
C VAL A 153 11.90 -9.35 1.10
N ASN A 154 13.19 -9.37 0.77
CA ASN A 154 13.70 -9.58 -0.59
C ASN A 154 14.45 -10.91 -0.69
N MET A 155 15.79 -10.90 -0.82
CA MET A 155 16.55 -12.14 -0.97
C MET A 155 16.48 -13.03 0.27
N GLY A 156 16.35 -12.45 1.48
CA GLY A 156 16.09 -13.21 2.70
C GLY A 156 14.79 -14.00 2.63
N MET A 157 13.68 -13.40 2.15
CA MET A 157 12.42 -14.12 1.95
C MET A 157 12.51 -15.12 0.79
N ALA A 158 13.20 -14.77 -0.30
CA ALA A 158 13.43 -15.67 -1.41
C ALA A 158 14.15 -16.96 -0.98
N LYS A 159 15.16 -16.82 -0.10
CA LYS A 159 15.88 -17.97 0.49
C LYS A 159 15.00 -18.81 1.41
N ILE A 160 14.16 -18.19 2.26
CA ILE A 160 13.20 -18.89 3.13
C ILE A 160 12.23 -19.72 2.29
N ALA A 161 11.63 -19.11 1.26
CA ALA A 161 10.63 -19.75 0.41
C ALA A 161 11.25 -20.63 -0.71
N LYS A 162 12.57 -20.59 -0.91
CA LYS A 162 13.29 -21.18 -2.06
C LYS A 162 12.67 -20.72 -3.39
N ALA A 163 12.29 -19.46 -3.47
CA ALA A 163 11.54 -18.89 -4.57
C ALA A 163 12.46 -18.43 -5.72
N PRO A 164 12.19 -18.82 -6.98
CA PRO A 164 12.77 -18.14 -8.13
C PRO A 164 12.26 -16.70 -8.17
N VAL A 165 13.17 -15.77 -8.51
CA VAL A 165 12.91 -14.33 -8.48
C VAL A 165 12.77 -13.78 -9.88
N LEU A 166 11.76 -12.96 -10.10
CA LEU A 166 11.62 -12.05 -11.24
C LEU A 166 11.95 -10.64 -10.78
N LEU A 167 12.96 -10.02 -11.38
CA LEU A 167 13.40 -8.67 -11.05
C LEU A 167 12.78 -7.66 -12.02
N ALA A 168 11.95 -6.76 -11.52
CA ALA A 168 11.25 -5.74 -12.30
C ALA A 168 11.95 -4.38 -12.22
N GLY A 169 12.18 -3.76 -13.38
CA GLY A 169 12.66 -2.40 -13.52
C GLY A 169 11.60 -1.49 -14.12
N ASP A 170 11.52 -0.24 -13.63
CA ASP A 170 10.64 0.81 -14.15
C ASP A 170 11.35 1.57 -15.28
N ILE A 171 10.82 1.50 -16.50
CA ILE A 171 11.41 2.21 -17.66
C ILE A 171 10.89 3.63 -17.80
N ASP A 172 9.74 3.95 -17.24
CA ASP A 172 9.08 5.27 -17.43
C ASP A 172 9.94 6.43 -16.85
N ARG A 173 10.72 6.15 -15.83
CA ARG A 173 11.63 7.13 -15.20
C ARG A 173 13.01 7.21 -15.83
N GLY A 174 13.32 6.38 -16.83
CA GLY A 174 14.63 6.27 -17.43
C GLY A 174 15.63 5.46 -16.60
N GLY A 175 16.74 5.07 -17.23
CA GLY A 175 17.83 4.35 -16.55
C GLY A 175 17.54 2.90 -16.16
N VAL A 176 16.51 2.27 -16.74
CA VAL A 176 16.09 0.91 -16.37
C VAL A 176 17.19 -0.14 -16.51
N PHE A 177 17.99 -0.06 -17.58
CA PHE A 177 19.10 -1.00 -17.80
C PHE A 177 20.19 -0.87 -16.75
N ALA A 178 20.53 0.37 -16.36
CA ALA A 178 21.49 0.62 -15.29
C ALA A 178 20.98 0.11 -13.94
N SER A 179 19.70 0.32 -13.62
CA SER A 179 19.09 -0.13 -12.37
C SER A 179 18.98 -1.66 -12.31
N LEU A 180 18.62 -2.33 -13.40
CA LEU A 180 18.59 -3.81 -13.48
C LEU A 180 20.01 -4.39 -13.32
N TYR A 181 20.96 -3.91 -14.12
CA TYR A 181 22.33 -4.37 -14.07
C TYR A 181 22.97 -4.14 -12.70
N GLY A 182 22.84 -2.92 -12.17
CA GLY A 182 23.38 -2.55 -10.87
C GLY A 182 22.78 -3.37 -9.73
N THR A 183 21.46 -3.58 -9.76
CA THR A 183 20.79 -4.43 -8.76
C THR A 183 21.34 -5.86 -8.78
N VAL A 184 21.43 -6.49 -9.96
CA VAL A 184 21.97 -7.84 -10.10
C VAL A 184 23.42 -7.90 -9.58
N LYS A 185 24.26 -6.94 -9.97
CA LYS A 185 25.72 -6.97 -9.64
C LYS A 185 26.04 -6.62 -8.19
N LEU A 186 25.11 -5.99 -7.46
CA LEU A 186 25.26 -5.73 -6.02
C LEU A 186 24.86 -6.92 -5.14
N LEU A 187 24.20 -7.93 -5.69
CA LEU A 187 23.82 -9.15 -4.98
C LEU A 187 24.99 -10.16 -4.95
N ASP A 188 24.98 -11.03 -3.95
CA ASP A 188 25.94 -12.15 -3.89
C ASP A 188 25.65 -13.16 -4.99
N GLU A 189 26.62 -13.99 -5.33
CA GLU A 189 26.52 -14.94 -6.44
C GLU A 189 25.36 -15.94 -6.28
N ASP A 190 25.12 -16.43 -5.07
CA ASP A 190 24.00 -17.32 -4.75
C ASP A 190 22.64 -16.63 -4.95
N GLU A 191 22.55 -15.35 -4.64
CA GLU A 191 21.37 -14.52 -4.82
C GLU A 191 21.15 -14.17 -6.30
N GLN A 192 22.21 -13.85 -7.05
CA GLN A 192 22.14 -13.63 -8.48
C GLN A 192 21.56 -14.88 -9.18
N GLN A 193 21.97 -16.10 -8.74
CA GLN A 193 21.45 -17.35 -9.27
C GLN A 193 19.95 -17.58 -8.99
N MET A 194 19.39 -16.94 -7.99
CA MET A 194 17.93 -17.02 -7.73
C MET A 194 17.12 -16.18 -8.69
N ILE A 195 17.72 -15.17 -9.33
CA ILE A 195 17.01 -14.33 -10.33
C ILE A 195 16.90 -15.13 -11.64
N LYS A 196 15.67 -15.45 -12.03
CA LYS A 196 15.39 -16.27 -13.21
C LYS A 196 14.85 -15.49 -14.40
N GLY A 197 14.51 -14.22 -14.20
CA GLY A 197 14.03 -13.35 -15.26
C GLY A 197 14.04 -11.88 -14.88
N LEU A 198 14.21 -11.05 -15.89
CA LEU A 198 14.08 -9.60 -15.80
C LEU A 198 12.74 -9.17 -16.42
N ILE A 199 12.10 -8.17 -15.83
CA ILE A 199 10.87 -7.57 -16.35
C ILE A 199 11.11 -6.07 -16.57
N ILE A 200 10.83 -5.60 -17.78
CA ILE A 200 10.74 -4.17 -18.09
C ILE A 200 9.29 -3.74 -17.87
N ASN A 201 9.03 -2.97 -16.84
CA ASN A 201 7.68 -2.54 -16.49
C ASN A 201 7.42 -1.08 -16.86
N LYS A 202 6.14 -0.73 -17.02
CA LYS A 202 5.63 0.60 -17.38
C LYS A 202 6.14 1.09 -18.74
N PHE A 203 6.28 0.19 -19.68
CA PHE A 203 6.74 0.51 -21.02
C PHE A 203 5.71 1.35 -21.78
N ARG A 204 6.20 2.36 -22.51
CA ARG A 204 5.44 3.17 -23.46
C ARG A 204 6.22 3.22 -24.78
N GLY A 205 5.54 3.05 -25.87
CA GLY A 205 6.12 3.18 -27.21
C GLY A 205 6.19 1.86 -27.96
N ASP A 206 7.07 1.80 -28.96
CA ASP A 206 7.26 0.65 -29.82
C ASP A 206 8.32 -0.29 -29.22
N VAL A 207 7.93 -1.54 -28.99
CA VAL A 207 8.80 -2.57 -28.40
C VAL A 207 9.97 -2.94 -29.31
N GLU A 208 9.82 -2.74 -30.64
CA GLU A 208 10.91 -3.05 -31.58
C GLU A 208 12.12 -2.11 -31.37
N ILE A 209 11.89 -0.86 -30.96
CA ILE A 209 12.97 0.07 -30.60
C ILE A 209 13.71 -0.39 -29.34
N LEU A 210 12.98 -1.04 -28.41
CA LEU A 210 13.55 -1.54 -27.15
C LEU A 210 14.32 -2.85 -27.35
N ARG A 211 13.97 -3.67 -28.33
CA ARG A 211 14.46 -5.03 -28.53
C ARG A 211 16.00 -5.17 -28.50
N PRO A 212 16.81 -4.31 -29.17
CA PRO A 212 18.26 -4.38 -29.07
C PRO A 212 18.77 -4.19 -27.63
N GLY A 213 18.12 -3.30 -26.86
CA GLY A 213 18.46 -3.08 -25.44
C GLY A 213 18.15 -4.29 -24.56
N LEU A 214 17.09 -5.06 -24.88
CA LEU A 214 16.79 -6.31 -24.18
C LEU A 214 17.91 -7.32 -24.36
N SER A 215 18.37 -7.56 -25.58
CA SER A 215 19.49 -8.47 -25.85
C SER A 215 20.78 -8.03 -25.15
N MET A 216 21.06 -6.73 -25.14
CA MET A 216 22.24 -6.18 -24.46
C MET A 216 22.22 -6.40 -22.95
N ILE A 217 21.06 -6.28 -22.28
CA ILE A 217 20.97 -6.50 -20.83
C ILE A 217 21.05 -8.01 -20.51
N GLU A 218 20.48 -8.85 -21.35
CA GLU A 218 20.59 -10.32 -21.22
C GLU A 218 22.05 -10.80 -21.31
N GLU A 219 22.78 -10.31 -22.31
CA GLU A 219 24.23 -10.63 -22.44
C GLU A 219 25.03 -10.18 -21.22
N ARG A 220 24.76 -8.96 -20.68
CA ARG A 220 25.51 -8.41 -19.55
C ARG A 220 25.19 -9.07 -18.23
N THR A 221 23.97 -9.53 -18.02
CA THR A 221 23.52 -10.14 -16.77
C THR A 221 23.56 -11.65 -16.78
N GLY A 222 23.46 -12.28 -17.94
CA GLY A 222 23.23 -13.71 -18.10
C GLY A 222 21.80 -14.13 -17.73
N ILE A 223 20.87 -13.18 -17.59
CA ILE A 223 19.50 -13.42 -17.15
C ILE A 223 18.53 -12.98 -18.26
N PRO A 224 17.57 -13.84 -18.68
CA PRO A 224 16.64 -13.50 -19.75
C PRO A 224 15.64 -12.41 -19.34
N VAL A 225 15.24 -11.55 -20.29
CA VAL A 225 14.11 -10.66 -20.16
C VAL A 225 12.84 -11.43 -20.50
N VAL A 226 12.06 -11.76 -19.47
CA VAL A 226 10.87 -12.60 -19.60
C VAL A 226 9.59 -11.82 -19.90
N GLY A 227 9.64 -10.50 -19.87
CA GLY A 227 8.47 -9.68 -20.19
C GLY A 227 8.76 -8.19 -20.30
N VAL A 228 8.03 -7.55 -21.21
CA VAL A 228 7.91 -6.09 -21.30
C VAL A 228 6.45 -5.75 -21.05
N VAL A 229 6.16 -5.13 -19.92
CA VAL A 229 4.79 -4.84 -19.47
C VAL A 229 4.45 -3.39 -19.80
N PRO A 230 3.43 -3.16 -20.62
CA PRO A 230 3.05 -1.81 -20.99
C PRO A 230 2.45 -1.05 -19.81
N LEU A 231 2.66 0.26 -19.77
CA LEU A 231 1.97 1.12 -18.84
C LEU A 231 0.48 1.16 -19.20
N LYS A 232 -0.34 0.71 -18.28
CA LYS A 232 -1.80 0.79 -18.38
C LYS A 232 -2.34 1.69 -17.27
N PRO A 233 -3.18 2.68 -17.58
CA PRO A 233 -3.94 3.40 -16.56
C PRO A 233 -4.99 2.45 -16.00
N LEU A 234 -4.78 1.95 -14.82
CA LEU A 234 -5.73 1.12 -14.10
C LEU A 234 -6.14 1.87 -12.83
N ASP A 235 -7.43 1.84 -12.55
CA ASP A 235 -7.99 2.41 -11.33
C ASP A 235 -7.79 1.41 -10.17
N ILE A 236 -6.58 1.42 -9.63
CA ILE A 236 -6.17 0.60 -8.50
C ILE A 236 -5.93 1.52 -7.30
N ASP A 237 -6.36 1.08 -6.13
CA ASP A 237 -6.11 1.81 -4.89
C ASP A 237 -4.62 2.02 -4.66
N ASP A 238 -4.25 3.25 -4.35
CA ASP A 238 -2.87 3.59 -4.00
C ASP A 238 -2.52 3.03 -2.61
N GLU A 239 -1.35 2.44 -2.52
CA GLU A 239 -0.82 1.89 -1.27
C GLU A 239 -0.28 2.97 -0.34
N ASP A 240 0.28 4.05 -0.91
CA ASP A 240 1.06 5.04 -0.17
C ASP A 240 0.43 6.44 -0.20
N SER A 241 0.57 7.17 0.89
CA SER A 241 0.18 8.58 1.03
C SER A 241 1.01 9.56 0.17
N LEU A 242 2.01 9.05 -0.57
CA LEU A 242 2.77 9.81 -1.57
C LEU A 242 2.12 9.80 -2.96
N SER A 243 0.96 9.17 -3.10
CA SER A 243 0.21 9.11 -4.36
C SER A 243 0.01 10.48 -4.99
N GLU A 244 0.15 10.52 -6.32
CA GLU A 244 -0.13 11.72 -7.12
C GLU A 244 -1.61 12.14 -7.05
N ARG A 245 -2.55 11.21 -6.81
CA ARG A 245 -3.98 11.50 -6.59
C ARG A 245 -4.20 12.51 -5.47
N LEU A 246 -3.39 12.44 -4.41
CA LEU A 246 -3.47 13.38 -3.29
C LEU A 246 -3.01 14.81 -3.64
N ASN A 247 -2.56 15.04 -4.85
CA ASN A 247 -2.14 16.37 -5.35
C ASN A 247 -3.16 16.99 -6.32
N HIS A 248 -4.26 16.29 -6.64
CA HIS A 248 -5.31 16.81 -7.50
C HIS A 248 -6.00 18.00 -6.84
N LYS A 249 -5.99 19.15 -7.52
CA LYS A 249 -6.56 20.42 -7.02
C LYS A 249 -7.69 20.96 -7.92
N GLU A 250 -7.98 20.31 -9.03
CA GLU A 250 -8.94 20.83 -10.01
C GLU A 250 -10.37 20.59 -9.60
N LYS A 251 -11.21 21.61 -9.78
CA LYS A 251 -12.64 21.54 -9.59
C LYS A 251 -13.30 21.15 -10.92
N LYS A 252 -13.89 19.97 -11.00
CA LYS A 252 -14.51 19.44 -12.24
C LYS A 252 -16.02 19.32 -12.22
N GLY A 253 -16.69 19.51 -11.10
CA GLY A 253 -18.12 19.19 -10.99
C GLY A 253 -18.92 20.12 -10.13
N GLY A 254 -20.24 19.86 -10.03
CA GLY A 254 -21.17 20.64 -9.22
C GLY A 254 -20.95 20.49 -7.72
N ILE A 255 -20.61 19.28 -7.25
CA ILE A 255 -20.30 19.00 -5.84
C ILE A 255 -18.79 18.99 -5.63
N ASP A 256 -18.29 19.86 -4.75
CA ASP A 256 -16.88 19.97 -4.42
C ASP A 256 -16.60 19.34 -3.05
N LEU A 257 -16.13 18.10 -3.06
CA LEU A 257 -15.69 17.38 -1.88
C LEU A 257 -14.24 17.71 -1.57
N THR A 258 -13.99 18.19 -0.36
CA THR A 258 -12.64 18.55 0.06
C THR A 258 -12.20 17.74 1.26
N VAL A 259 -11.12 16.98 1.09
CA VAL A 259 -10.48 16.20 2.15
C VAL A 259 -9.29 16.99 2.69
N ILE A 260 -9.22 17.13 4.01
CA ILE A 260 -8.06 17.75 4.65
C ILE A 260 -6.92 16.75 4.70
N LYS A 261 -5.86 17.01 3.94
CA LYS A 261 -4.66 16.17 3.90
C LYS A 261 -3.79 16.45 5.11
N LEU A 262 -3.99 15.66 6.16
CA LEU A 262 -3.09 15.65 7.32
C LEU A 262 -1.75 15.01 6.99
N PRO A 263 -0.64 15.39 7.66
CA PRO A 263 0.60 14.64 7.57
C PRO A 263 0.37 13.16 7.94
N HIS A 264 0.88 12.24 7.15
CA HIS A 264 0.70 10.78 7.30
C HIS A 264 -0.79 10.35 7.32
N ILE A 265 -1.62 10.96 6.44
CA ILE A 265 -3.01 10.52 6.27
C ILE A 265 -3.04 9.02 5.95
N SER A 266 -3.87 8.26 6.65
CA SER A 266 -4.08 6.83 6.41
C SER A 266 -5.44 6.57 5.79
N ASN A 267 -5.58 5.44 5.11
CA ASN A 267 -6.84 4.97 4.51
C ASN A 267 -7.57 6.05 3.67
N PHE A 268 -6.82 6.89 2.98
CA PHE A 268 -7.37 7.93 2.11
C PHE A 268 -8.14 7.32 0.92
N THR A 269 -7.89 6.06 0.60
CA THR A 269 -8.58 5.31 -0.44
C THR A 269 -10.09 5.14 -0.19
N ASP A 270 -10.57 5.33 1.03
CA ASP A 270 -12.01 5.33 1.32
C ASP A 270 -12.75 6.48 0.63
N PHE A 271 -12.03 7.49 0.15
CA PHE A 271 -12.62 8.59 -0.63
C PHE A 271 -12.63 8.34 -2.13
N ASN A 272 -11.93 7.29 -2.62
CA ASN A 272 -11.83 7.00 -4.06
C ASN A 272 -13.20 6.77 -4.71
N VAL A 273 -14.17 6.26 -3.96
CA VAL A 273 -15.54 6.08 -4.43
C VAL A 273 -16.15 7.38 -4.99
N PHE A 274 -15.75 8.53 -4.47
CA PHE A 274 -16.25 9.83 -4.92
C PHE A 274 -15.54 10.33 -6.19
N GLU A 275 -14.36 9.81 -6.53
CA GLU A 275 -13.65 10.19 -7.77
C GLU A 275 -14.36 9.66 -9.02
N GLY A 276 -15.02 8.50 -8.90
CA GLY A 276 -15.80 7.88 -9.98
C GLY A 276 -17.22 8.40 -10.14
N MET A 277 -17.69 9.33 -9.29
CA MET A 277 -19.04 9.85 -9.35
C MET A 277 -19.16 11.05 -10.31
N ASP A 278 -20.07 10.96 -11.26
CA ASP A 278 -20.36 12.07 -12.17
C ASP A 278 -20.86 13.31 -11.39
N GLY A 279 -20.31 14.47 -11.75
CA GLY A 279 -20.67 15.73 -11.11
C GLY A 279 -20.04 15.98 -9.74
N VAL A 280 -19.17 15.07 -9.26
CA VAL A 280 -18.43 15.23 -8.01
C VAL A 280 -16.95 15.51 -8.31
N SER A 281 -16.36 16.46 -7.58
CA SER A 281 -14.91 16.70 -7.56
C SER A 281 -14.35 16.36 -6.20
N LEU A 282 -13.37 15.48 -6.13
CA LEU A 282 -12.62 15.18 -4.90
C LEU A 282 -11.29 15.93 -4.91
N ARG A 283 -11.00 16.67 -3.84
CA ARG A 283 -9.76 17.42 -3.70
C ARG A 283 -9.13 17.23 -2.33
N TYR A 284 -7.79 17.15 -2.31
CA TYR A 284 -7.01 17.10 -1.08
C TYR A 284 -6.33 18.44 -0.85
N VAL A 285 -6.53 19.04 0.34
CA VAL A 285 -5.99 20.36 0.69
C VAL A 285 -5.15 20.30 1.96
N ARG A 286 -4.01 20.97 1.95
CA ARG A 286 -3.12 21.08 3.12
C ARG A 286 -3.31 22.41 3.87
N ASP A 287 -3.81 23.42 3.19
CA ASP A 287 -4.00 24.77 3.71
C ASP A 287 -5.44 25.27 3.52
N VAL A 288 -5.71 26.48 3.97
CA VAL A 288 -7.05 27.03 4.22
C VAL A 288 -7.71 27.66 2.99
N SER A 289 -7.18 27.51 1.79
CA SER A 289 -7.83 28.06 0.59
C SER A 289 -9.11 27.28 0.24
N LEU A 290 -10.10 27.43 1.09
CA LEU A 290 -11.29 26.61 1.05
C LEU A 290 -12.36 27.04 0.03
N GLY A 291 -12.28 28.09 -0.77
CA GLY A 291 -13.30 28.50 -1.78
C GLY A 291 -14.77 28.31 -1.33
N ASN A 292 -15.73 28.36 -2.25
CA ASN A 292 -17.15 28.03 -2.00
C ASN A 292 -17.35 26.49 -2.01
N ARG A 293 -17.69 25.85 -0.88
CA ARG A 293 -17.70 24.40 -0.71
C ARG A 293 -18.91 23.86 -0.02
N ILE A 294 -19.25 22.61 -0.35
CA ILE A 294 -20.45 21.95 0.14
C ILE A 294 -20.17 20.95 1.26
N SER A 295 -19.01 20.31 1.30
CA SER A 295 -18.69 19.39 2.39
C SER A 295 -17.19 19.22 2.66
N PHE A 296 -16.87 18.83 3.90
CA PHE A 296 -15.55 18.49 4.36
C PHE A 296 -15.49 17.07 4.85
N SER A 297 -14.38 16.40 4.61
CA SER A 297 -14.05 15.17 5.31
C SER A 297 -12.67 15.32 5.95
N CYS A 298 -12.57 14.91 7.20
CA CYS A 298 -11.32 14.82 7.92
C CYS A 298 -11.16 13.41 8.39
N ARG A 299 -10.14 12.71 7.89
CA ARG A 299 -9.85 11.34 8.31
C ARG A 299 -8.70 11.28 9.29
N GLU A 300 -8.77 10.29 10.14
CA GLU A 300 -7.95 10.10 11.33
C GLU A 300 -6.47 9.91 11.03
N ARG A 301 -5.66 10.48 11.92
CA ARG A 301 -4.27 10.11 12.14
C ARG A 301 -4.18 9.29 13.43
N ARG A 302 -3.30 8.27 13.46
CA ARG A 302 -3.18 7.35 14.59
C ARG A 302 -2.75 7.96 15.94
N THR A 303 -2.25 9.21 15.94
CA THR A 303 -1.88 9.92 17.16
C THR A 303 -2.67 11.21 17.32
N PRO A 304 -3.67 11.24 18.19
CA PRO A 304 -4.59 12.38 18.36
C PRO A 304 -3.92 13.72 18.67
N TRP A 305 -2.81 13.71 19.40
CA TRP A 305 -2.08 14.90 19.80
C TRP A 305 -1.42 15.66 18.64
N THR A 306 -0.97 14.94 17.63
CA THR A 306 -0.31 15.54 16.47
C THR A 306 -1.30 16.08 15.43
N ILE A 307 -2.54 15.61 15.42
CA ILE A 307 -3.62 16.20 14.60
C ILE A 307 -3.89 17.63 15.06
N TRP A 308 -3.91 17.83 16.36
CA TRP A 308 -4.19 19.13 16.96
C TRP A 308 -3.09 20.15 16.68
N SER A 309 -1.82 19.77 16.66
CA SER A 309 -0.71 20.65 16.28
C SER A 309 -0.61 20.90 14.77
N GLY A 310 -1.01 19.92 13.92
CA GLY A 310 -1.01 20.06 12.47
C GLY A 310 -2.16 20.92 11.92
N CYS A 311 -3.31 20.96 12.60
CA CYS A 311 -4.44 21.86 12.32
C CYS A 311 -4.27 23.23 12.99
N GLY A 312 -3.13 23.56 13.46
CA GLY A 312 -2.82 24.39 14.59
C GLY A 312 -2.70 25.89 14.41
N SER A 313 -3.09 26.54 13.30
CA SER A 313 -3.17 28.00 13.37
C SER A 313 -4.55 28.46 13.87
N PRO A 314 -4.63 29.46 14.76
CA PRO A 314 -5.90 30.04 15.21
C PRO A 314 -6.75 30.61 14.07
N ALA A 315 -6.13 30.98 12.96
CA ALA A 315 -6.79 31.45 11.74
C ALA A 315 -7.54 30.35 11.04
N TRP A 316 -7.03 29.11 11.07
CA TRP A 316 -7.64 27.93 10.47
C TRP A 316 -8.97 27.57 11.16
N ARG A 317 -8.97 27.59 12.49
CA ARG A 317 -10.16 27.32 13.30
C ARG A 317 -11.25 28.34 13.06
N ARG A 318 -10.90 29.64 13.01
CA ARG A 318 -11.86 30.73 12.77
C ARG A 318 -12.53 30.61 11.40
N ARG A 319 -11.81 30.20 10.34
CA ARG A 319 -12.37 30.09 8.99
C ARG A 319 -13.24 28.85 8.79
N CYS A 320 -12.96 27.74 9.48
CA CYS A 320 -13.83 26.56 9.42
C CYS A 320 -15.21 26.80 10.06
N PHE A 321 -15.32 27.76 11.00
CA PHE A 321 -16.53 27.97 11.78
C PHE A 321 -17.21 29.35 11.57
N ALA A 322 -16.66 30.23 10.75
CA ALA A 322 -17.05 31.66 10.73
C ALA A 322 -17.70 32.14 9.43
N ALA A 323 -18.12 31.29 8.49
CA ALA A 323 -18.78 31.76 7.28
C ALA A 323 -20.32 31.73 7.41
N PRO A 324 -21.00 32.89 7.58
CA PRO A 324 -22.46 32.91 7.59
C PRO A 324 -23.03 32.55 6.20
N GLY A 325 -24.00 31.68 6.17
CA GLY A 325 -24.76 31.37 4.96
C GLY A 325 -24.29 30.19 4.11
N THR A 326 -23.22 29.49 4.49
CA THR A 326 -22.75 28.30 3.79
C THR A 326 -23.05 27.05 4.63
N VAL A 327 -23.77 26.08 4.09
CA VAL A 327 -24.02 24.81 4.80
C VAL A 327 -22.77 23.97 4.72
N PHE A 328 -22.02 23.88 5.81
CA PHE A 328 -20.89 22.98 5.97
C PHE A 328 -21.39 21.68 6.60
N ARG A 329 -21.18 20.57 5.92
CA ARG A 329 -21.32 19.24 6.54
C ARG A 329 -19.92 18.71 6.84
N LEU A 330 -19.57 18.63 8.13
CA LEU A 330 -18.31 18.04 8.58
C LEU A 330 -18.52 16.55 8.79
N TRP A 331 -17.87 15.74 7.99
CA TRP A 331 -17.78 14.30 8.20
C TRP A 331 -16.45 13.98 8.87
N ALA A 332 -16.51 13.39 10.05
CA ALA A 332 -15.31 12.92 10.74
C ALA A 332 -15.51 11.43 11.09
N SER A 333 -14.44 10.65 11.03
CA SER A 333 -14.51 9.27 11.50
C SER A 333 -14.82 9.20 13.00
N ALA A 334 -15.37 8.08 13.47
CA ALA A 334 -15.82 7.91 14.86
C ALA A 334 -14.74 8.21 15.91
N ALA A 335 -13.46 8.01 15.57
CA ALA A 335 -12.34 8.29 16.47
C ALA A 335 -11.97 9.79 16.50
N ALA A 336 -12.06 10.49 15.37
CA ALA A 336 -11.91 11.95 15.34
C ALA A 336 -13.02 12.64 16.14
N ILE A 337 -14.25 12.11 16.09
CA ILE A 337 -15.38 12.60 16.90
C ILE A 337 -15.11 12.41 18.39
N ARG A 338 -14.56 11.27 18.82
CA ARG A 338 -14.20 11.03 20.24
C ARG A 338 -13.12 11.97 20.75
N CYS A 339 -12.09 12.25 19.97
CA CYS A 339 -11.06 13.25 20.33
C CYS A 339 -11.61 14.68 20.43
N TRP A 340 -12.60 15.02 19.60
CA TRP A 340 -13.28 16.30 19.67
C TRP A 340 -14.19 16.43 20.89
N ALA A 341 -14.97 15.40 21.19
CA ALA A 341 -15.94 15.38 22.28
C ALA A 341 -15.28 15.49 23.68
N THR A 342 -14.08 14.96 23.87
CA THR A 342 -13.40 14.97 25.16
C THR A 342 -12.80 16.34 25.53
N ARG A 343 -12.60 17.26 24.60
CA ARG A 343 -11.95 18.56 24.86
C ARG A 343 -12.80 19.81 24.61
N TRP A 344 -13.90 19.67 23.86
CA TRP A 344 -14.87 20.73 23.70
C TRP A 344 -16.16 20.35 24.43
N ARG A 345 -16.54 21.17 25.43
CA ARG A 345 -17.92 21.20 25.93
C ARG A 345 -18.81 21.63 24.77
N ILE A 346 -19.16 20.70 23.87
CA ILE A 346 -20.18 20.89 22.84
C ILE A 346 -21.55 20.81 23.54
N ARG A 347 -21.79 21.65 24.53
CA ARG A 347 -23.15 21.79 25.12
C ARG A 347 -24.12 22.57 24.22
N THR A 348 -23.64 23.25 23.20
CA THR A 348 -24.43 24.15 22.35
C THR A 348 -24.75 23.64 20.95
N MET A 349 -24.17 22.55 20.47
CA MET A 349 -24.48 22.04 19.12
C MET A 349 -25.37 20.79 19.09
N TRP A 350 -25.71 20.21 20.22
CA TRP A 350 -26.54 19.00 20.30
C TRP A 350 -28.00 19.24 20.66
N SER A 351 -28.49 20.46 20.61
CA SER A 351 -29.88 20.79 20.93
C SER A 351 -30.85 20.70 19.75
N THR A 352 -30.41 20.32 18.56
CA THR A 352 -31.32 20.11 17.42
C THR A 352 -31.45 18.62 17.12
N ALA A 353 -32.65 18.09 17.39
CA ALA A 353 -33.04 16.68 17.20
C ALA A 353 -32.89 16.16 15.75
N GLU A 354 -32.57 17.03 14.79
CA GLU A 354 -32.38 16.68 13.38
C GLU A 354 -31.10 15.89 13.09
N LEU A 355 -30.06 16.00 13.93
CA LEU A 355 -28.81 15.23 13.74
C LEU A 355 -28.89 13.79 14.26
N CYS A 356 -29.79 13.53 15.23
CA CYS A 356 -30.02 12.16 15.73
C CYS A 356 -30.87 11.31 14.77
N GLY A 357 -31.77 11.92 13.98
CA GLY A 357 -32.64 11.22 13.03
C GLY A 357 -31.90 10.63 11.83
N ALA A 358 -30.81 11.28 11.39
CA ALA A 358 -30.01 10.80 10.25
C ALA A 358 -29.10 9.61 10.59
N TRP A 359 -28.82 9.36 11.86
CA TRP A 359 -27.97 8.22 12.30
C TRP A 359 -28.76 6.95 12.50
N ALA A 360 -30.05 7.03 12.84
CA ALA A 360 -30.91 5.86 13.06
C ALA A 360 -31.29 5.12 11.75
N SER A 361 -31.14 5.77 10.59
CA SER A 361 -31.48 5.16 9.30
C SER A 361 -30.31 4.43 8.60
N TYR A 362 -29.10 4.43 9.19
CA TYR A 362 -27.92 3.79 8.59
C TYR A 362 -27.43 2.54 9.36
N THR A 363 -28.17 2.09 10.37
CA THR A 363 -27.88 0.88 11.16
C THR A 363 -28.97 -0.19 11.03
N GLN A 364 -29.61 -0.26 9.87
CA GLN A 364 -30.41 -1.44 9.48
C GLN A 364 -29.87 -2.03 8.20
#